data_f6088a44e791f74d7ab8945da16a5897
#
_entry.id   f6088a44e791f74d7ab8945da16a5897
#
_cell.length_a   1.000
_cell.length_b   1.000
_cell.length_c   1.000
_cell.angle_alpha   90.00
_cell.angle_beta   90.00
_cell.angle_gamma   90.00
#
_symmetry.space_group_name_H-M   'P 1'
#
loop_
_entity.id
_entity.type
_entity.pdbx_description
1 polymer ?
#
loop_
_entity_poly.entity_id
_entity_poly.type
_entity_poly.pdbx_seq_one_letter_code
_entity_poly.pdbx_strand_id
1 'polypeptide(L)'
;PSRDMMANMIEIHANATPFDGGVFIASCDKGMPAHLMAVGRINIPSIIVTGGVMDAGPDLLTLEQIGKYNAMCERGEISKEKMEFYKHNACPSCGACSFMGTASTMQIMAEALGLMLPGSALLPATSKDLREFARKAGKQAVWLAKNNLTPDKIVTMKSFENAIMVHAAISGSTNSLLHLPAIAKEFGIDIDGETFDRLHRGAHYLLNIRPAGEWPAQFFYYAGGVPTIMEEIKDMLHLDVMTVTRSEEHTSEL
;
A
#
# COMPACT_ATOMS: atom_id res chain seq x y z
N PRO A 1 -11.12 4.23 -15.14
CA PRO A 1 -11.51 5.65 -15.24
C PRO A 1 -11.36 6.41 -13.95
N SER A 2 -11.88 5.91 -12.78
CA SER A 2 -11.85 6.67 -11.51
C SER A 2 -10.42 6.96 -11.00
N ARG A 3 -9.46 6.05 -11.16
CA ARG A 3 -8.06 6.27 -10.80
C ARG A 3 -7.49 7.49 -11.52
N ASP A 4 -7.60 7.50 -12.85
CA ASP A 4 -7.02 8.55 -13.68
C ASP A 4 -7.75 9.90 -13.47
N MET A 5 -9.07 9.87 -13.25
CA MET A 5 -9.82 11.08 -12.88
C MET A 5 -9.34 11.66 -11.55
N MET A 6 -9.13 10.83 -10.53
CA MET A 6 -8.58 11.28 -9.25
C MET A 6 -7.17 11.86 -9.41
N ALA A 7 -6.29 11.21 -10.17
CA ALA A 7 -4.95 11.73 -10.44
C ALA A 7 -5.00 13.10 -11.12
N ASN A 8 -5.86 13.26 -12.14
CA ASN A 8 -6.06 14.54 -12.82
C ASN A 8 -6.58 15.63 -11.87
N MET A 9 -7.54 15.31 -11.01
CA MET A 9 -8.08 16.28 -10.04
C MET A 9 -7.02 16.72 -9.03
N ILE A 10 -6.21 15.80 -8.52
CA ILE A 10 -5.11 16.12 -7.59
C ILE A 10 -4.10 17.02 -8.29
N GLU A 11 -3.70 16.70 -9.51
CA GLU A 11 -2.77 17.49 -10.31
C GLU A 11 -3.30 18.91 -10.57
N ILE A 12 -4.57 19.07 -10.97
CA ILE A 12 -5.20 20.37 -11.19
C ILE A 12 -5.16 21.22 -9.91
N HIS A 13 -5.54 20.64 -8.78
CA HIS A 13 -5.54 21.36 -7.50
C HIS A 13 -4.12 21.73 -7.04
N ALA A 14 -3.17 20.84 -7.19
CA ALA A 14 -1.79 21.10 -6.80
C ALA A 14 -1.15 22.20 -7.67
N ASN A 15 -1.42 22.20 -8.98
CA ASN A 15 -0.89 23.21 -9.91
C ASN A 15 -1.59 24.57 -9.79
N ALA A 16 -2.77 24.63 -9.18
CA ALA A 16 -3.47 25.88 -8.90
C ALA A 16 -2.85 26.69 -7.77
N THR A 17 -1.95 26.11 -6.97
CA THR A 17 -1.33 26.73 -5.80
C THR A 17 0.16 26.41 -5.77
N PRO A 18 1.05 27.37 -5.49
CA PRO A 18 2.49 27.14 -5.44
C PRO A 18 2.89 26.44 -4.15
N PHE A 19 2.72 25.11 -4.09
CA PHE A 19 3.15 24.31 -2.96
C PHE A 19 4.64 23.95 -3.03
N ASP A 20 5.36 24.09 -1.92
CA ASP A 20 6.77 23.69 -1.79
C ASP A 20 6.91 22.17 -1.51
N GLY A 21 5.85 21.53 -1.10
CA GLY A 21 5.79 20.09 -0.82
C GLY A 21 4.40 19.65 -0.38
N GLY A 22 4.18 18.34 -0.31
CA GLY A 22 2.87 17.76 -0.04
C GLY A 22 2.87 16.53 0.84
N VAL A 23 1.80 16.40 1.65
CA VAL A 23 1.41 15.15 2.30
C VAL A 23 0.17 14.64 1.60
N PHE A 24 0.27 13.48 0.96
CA PHE A 24 -0.82 12.86 0.20
C PHE A 24 -1.44 11.75 1.03
N ILE A 25 -2.71 11.90 1.38
CA ILE A 25 -3.42 10.93 2.23
C ILE A 25 -4.35 10.10 1.35
N ALA A 26 -4.09 8.80 1.29
CA ALA A 26 -4.88 7.88 0.48
C ALA A 26 -5.08 6.55 1.21
N SER A 27 -6.08 5.76 0.79
CA SER A 27 -6.37 4.49 1.46
C SER A 27 -6.76 3.38 0.48
N CYS A 28 -7.79 3.55 -0.31
CA CYS A 28 -8.46 2.44 -0.98
C CYS A 28 -7.89 2.13 -2.37
N ASP A 29 -8.39 1.08 -2.97
CA ASP A 29 -8.10 0.42 -4.25
C ASP A 29 -7.68 1.39 -5.38
N LYS A 30 -8.48 2.43 -5.67
CA LYS A 30 -8.16 3.42 -6.72
C LYS A 30 -7.51 4.69 -6.17
N GLY A 31 -7.73 5.00 -4.90
CA GLY A 31 -7.14 6.18 -4.25
C GLY A 31 -5.62 6.09 -4.17
N MET A 32 -5.08 4.99 -3.65
CA MET A 32 -3.63 4.82 -3.52
C MET A 32 -2.88 4.97 -4.85
N PRO A 33 -3.20 4.21 -5.92
CA PRO A 33 -2.50 4.38 -7.19
C PRO A 33 -2.73 5.75 -7.84
N ALA A 34 -3.91 6.38 -7.66
CA ALA A 34 -4.15 7.73 -8.16
C ALA A 34 -3.23 8.77 -7.53
N HIS A 35 -3.03 8.68 -6.20
CA HIS A 35 -2.11 9.59 -5.49
C HIS A 35 -0.65 9.35 -5.90
N LEU A 36 -0.24 8.09 -6.07
CA LEU A 36 1.10 7.75 -6.56
C LEU A 36 1.35 8.29 -7.99
N MET A 37 0.36 8.18 -8.88
CA MET A 37 0.43 8.79 -10.21
C MET A 37 0.54 10.32 -10.12
N ALA A 38 -0.31 10.95 -9.31
CA ALA A 38 -0.28 12.40 -9.12
C ALA A 38 1.06 12.89 -8.54
N VAL A 39 1.63 12.17 -7.59
CA VAL A 39 2.95 12.45 -7.02
C VAL A 39 4.03 12.45 -8.11
N GLY A 40 4.00 11.49 -9.04
CA GLY A 40 4.92 11.45 -10.18
C GLY A 40 4.74 12.64 -11.13
N ARG A 41 3.51 13.01 -11.45
CA ARG A 41 3.20 14.13 -12.37
C ARG A 41 3.58 15.49 -11.80
N ILE A 42 3.22 15.73 -10.54
CA ILE A 42 3.42 17.03 -9.87
C ILE A 42 4.90 17.22 -9.53
N ASN A 43 5.57 16.14 -9.14
CA ASN A 43 7.00 16.05 -8.80
C ASN A 43 7.49 17.13 -7.81
N ILE A 44 6.67 17.51 -6.84
CA ILE A 44 7.10 18.32 -5.69
C ILE A 44 7.52 17.40 -4.54
N PRO A 45 8.39 17.84 -3.61
CA PRO A 45 8.74 17.07 -2.42
C PRO A 45 7.50 16.51 -1.72
N SER A 46 7.34 15.19 -1.68
CA SER A 46 6.07 14.54 -1.34
C SER A 46 6.28 13.32 -0.46
N ILE A 47 5.31 13.09 0.43
CA ILE A 47 5.21 11.87 1.23
C ILE A 47 3.77 11.36 1.22
N ILE A 48 3.62 10.05 1.10
CA ILE A 48 2.32 9.37 1.17
C ILE A 48 2.03 8.98 2.63
N VAL A 49 0.79 9.14 3.04
CA VAL A 49 0.24 8.64 4.31
C VAL A 49 -0.95 7.75 4.01
N THR A 50 -0.94 6.54 4.54
CA THR A 50 -2.08 5.63 4.38
C THR A 50 -3.23 6.01 5.31
N GLY A 51 -4.46 5.76 4.87
CA GLY A 51 -5.65 5.78 5.74
C GLY A 51 -5.79 4.51 6.59
N GLY A 52 -4.90 3.55 6.43
CA GLY A 52 -4.87 2.30 7.18
C GLY A 52 -5.89 1.25 6.72
N VAL A 53 -5.96 0.16 7.46
CA VAL A 53 -6.92 -0.94 7.23
C VAL A 53 -7.96 -0.96 8.33
N MET A 54 -9.16 -1.47 8.02
CA MET A 54 -10.19 -1.66 9.03
C MET A 54 -9.82 -2.83 9.96
N ASP A 55 -10.37 -2.81 11.16
CA ASP A 55 -10.28 -3.93 12.09
C ASP A 55 -11.05 -5.15 11.53
N ALA A 56 -10.67 -6.34 11.96
CA ALA A 56 -11.49 -7.51 11.70
C ALA A 56 -12.74 -7.51 12.59
N GLY A 57 -13.82 -8.08 12.09
CA GLY A 57 -15.02 -8.31 12.87
C GLY A 57 -14.87 -9.45 13.89
N PRO A 58 -15.94 -9.81 14.60
CA PRO A 58 -15.96 -10.92 15.53
C PRO A 58 -15.42 -12.21 14.88
N ASP A 59 -14.69 -13.01 15.64
CA ASP A 59 -14.03 -14.25 15.17
C ASP A 59 -13.10 -14.01 13.97
N LEU A 60 -12.45 -12.85 13.94
CA LEU A 60 -11.57 -12.40 12.86
C LEU A 60 -12.29 -12.31 11.50
N LEU A 61 -13.57 -12.04 11.50
CA LEU A 61 -14.38 -11.92 10.29
C LEU A 61 -13.87 -10.78 9.39
N THR A 62 -13.75 -11.08 8.10
CA THR A 62 -13.32 -10.12 7.09
C THR A 62 -14.28 -10.12 5.89
N LEU A 63 -14.34 -9.02 5.16
CA LEU A 63 -15.38 -8.79 4.13
C LEU A 63 -15.37 -9.85 3.03
N GLU A 64 -14.20 -10.34 2.60
CA GLU A 64 -14.11 -11.34 1.51
C GLU A 64 -14.76 -12.68 1.87
N GLN A 65 -14.92 -12.98 3.16
CA GLN A 65 -15.58 -14.21 3.62
C GLN A 65 -17.10 -14.19 3.42
N ILE A 66 -17.70 -13.03 3.23
CA ILE A 66 -19.16 -12.88 3.09
C ILE A 66 -19.70 -13.67 1.90
N GLY A 67 -18.96 -13.73 0.78
CA GLY A 67 -19.34 -14.57 -0.36
C GLY A 67 -19.43 -16.05 -0.01
N LYS A 68 -18.45 -16.56 0.73
CA LYS A 68 -18.43 -17.93 1.25
C LYS A 68 -19.63 -18.20 2.16
N TYR A 69 -19.88 -17.32 3.13
CA TYR A 69 -20.99 -17.50 4.07
C TYR A 69 -22.36 -17.36 3.41
N ASN A 70 -22.48 -16.51 2.38
CA ASN A 70 -23.72 -16.44 1.60
C ASN A 70 -24.01 -17.79 0.89
N ALA A 71 -23.01 -18.38 0.24
CA ALA A 71 -23.15 -19.69 -0.39
C ALA A 71 -23.49 -20.81 0.63
N MET A 72 -22.91 -20.76 1.83
CA MET A 72 -23.24 -21.69 2.92
C MET A 72 -24.68 -21.50 3.40
N CYS A 73 -25.16 -20.27 3.48
CA CYS A 73 -26.56 -19.98 3.84
C CYS A 73 -27.53 -20.50 2.77
N GLU A 74 -27.23 -20.30 1.50
CA GLU A 74 -28.05 -20.81 0.39
C GLU A 74 -28.15 -22.35 0.38
N ARG A 75 -27.09 -23.05 0.82
CA ARG A 75 -27.09 -24.51 0.99
C ARG A 75 -27.68 -25.00 2.31
N GLY A 76 -28.13 -24.07 3.19
CA GLY A 76 -28.70 -24.41 4.49
C GLY A 76 -27.67 -24.86 5.55
N GLU A 77 -26.37 -24.64 5.31
CA GLU A 77 -25.29 -24.98 6.26
C GLU A 77 -25.20 -24.00 7.44
N ILE A 78 -25.66 -22.77 7.24
CA ILE A 78 -25.80 -21.75 8.29
C ILE A 78 -27.18 -21.10 8.21
N SER A 79 -27.69 -20.60 9.33
CA SER A 79 -28.98 -19.94 9.38
C SER A 79 -28.96 -18.52 8.75
N LYS A 80 -30.13 -18.01 8.37
CA LYS A 80 -30.27 -16.64 7.86
C LYS A 80 -29.87 -15.58 8.90
N GLU A 81 -30.18 -15.81 10.17
CA GLU A 81 -29.82 -14.93 11.29
C GLU A 81 -28.30 -14.83 11.42
N LYS A 82 -27.59 -15.97 11.27
CA LYS A 82 -26.12 -16.00 11.31
C LYS A 82 -25.52 -15.28 10.09
N MET A 83 -26.13 -15.44 8.92
CA MET A 83 -25.69 -14.70 7.71
C MET A 83 -25.87 -13.19 7.87
N GLU A 84 -27.01 -12.73 8.40
CA GLU A 84 -27.23 -11.31 8.69
C GLU A 84 -26.24 -10.77 9.74
N PHE A 85 -25.95 -11.55 10.77
CA PHE A 85 -24.89 -11.20 11.73
C PHE A 85 -23.54 -10.97 11.04
N TYR A 86 -23.12 -11.85 10.13
CA TYR A 86 -21.87 -11.67 9.38
C TYR A 86 -21.89 -10.44 8.49
N LYS A 87 -22.97 -10.18 7.76
CA LYS A 87 -23.12 -8.97 6.93
C LYS A 87 -22.98 -7.68 7.73
N HIS A 88 -23.57 -7.61 8.90
CA HIS A 88 -23.50 -6.43 9.75
C HIS A 88 -22.16 -6.21 10.43
N ASN A 89 -21.33 -7.26 10.55
CA ASN A 89 -20.07 -7.21 11.32
C ASN A 89 -18.81 -7.37 10.47
N ALA A 90 -18.92 -7.56 9.15
CA ALA A 90 -17.76 -7.75 8.28
C ALA A 90 -16.95 -6.46 8.01
N CYS A 91 -17.53 -5.30 8.28
CA CYS A 91 -16.90 -3.98 8.14
C CYS A 91 -17.09 -3.17 9.44
N PRO A 92 -16.39 -3.52 10.53
CA PRO A 92 -16.68 -2.98 11.86
C PRO A 92 -16.11 -1.59 12.11
N SER A 93 -15.20 -1.11 11.27
CA SER A 93 -14.50 0.17 11.48
C SER A 93 -14.21 0.90 10.16
N CYS A 94 -13.67 2.11 10.26
CA CYS A 94 -13.07 2.81 9.12
C CYS A 94 -11.78 2.09 8.67
N GLY A 95 -11.29 2.47 7.47
CA GLY A 95 -10.08 1.90 6.86
C GLY A 95 -10.36 1.16 5.56
N ALA A 96 -9.31 0.73 4.89
CA ALA A 96 -9.39 -0.18 3.75
C ALA A 96 -9.78 -1.59 4.20
N CYS A 97 -10.15 -2.46 3.24
CA CYS A 97 -10.54 -3.83 3.56
C CYS A 97 -9.48 -4.56 4.38
N SER A 98 -9.93 -5.36 5.37
CA SER A 98 -9.07 -6.08 6.33
C SER A 98 -8.44 -7.37 5.78
N PHE A 99 -8.19 -7.44 4.47
CA PHE A 99 -7.52 -8.57 3.80
C PHE A 99 -6.57 -8.06 2.72
N MET A 100 -5.68 -8.93 2.20
CA MET A 100 -4.71 -8.59 1.15
C MET A 100 -5.40 -8.48 -0.21
N GLY A 101 -6.24 -7.45 -0.36
CA GLY A 101 -6.80 -7.03 -1.63
C GLY A 101 -5.97 -5.90 -2.26
N THR A 102 -6.50 -5.25 -3.28
CA THR A 102 -5.81 -4.18 -4.01
C THR A 102 -5.47 -2.99 -3.10
N ALA A 103 -6.37 -2.63 -2.18
CA ALA A 103 -6.16 -1.51 -1.26
C ALA A 103 -4.94 -1.75 -0.37
N SER A 104 -4.87 -2.91 0.31
CA SER A 104 -3.75 -3.28 1.17
C SER A 104 -2.45 -3.43 0.38
N THR A 105 -2.52 -4.10 -0.78
CA THR A 105 -1.36 -4.24 -1.67
C THR A 105 -0.79 -2.87 -2.07
N MET A 106 -1.62 -1.93 -2.50
CA MET A 106 -1.13 -0.63 -2.97
C MET A 106 -0.61 0.26 -1.83
N GLN A 107 -1.07 0.08 -0.59
CA GLN A 107 -0.46 0.71 0.58
C GLN A 107 0.96 0.18 0.81
N ILE A 108 1.15 -1.15 0.73
CA ILE A 108 2.48 -1.77 0.82
C ILE A 108 3.37 -1.30 -0.33
N MET A 109 2.86 -1.24 -1.56
CA MET A 109 3.65 -0.77 -2.71
C MET A 109 4.12 0.67 -2.54
N ALA A 110 3.31 1.56 -1.99
CA ALA A 110 3.72 2.94 -1.72
C ALA A 110 4.88 3.04 -0.72
N GLU A 111 4.90 2.16 0.29
CA GLU A 111 6.01 2.06 1.24
C GLU A 111 7.24 1.43 0.58
N ALA A 112 7.08 0.33 -0.16
CA ALA A 112 8.17 -0.36 -0.85
C ALA A 112 8.82 0.49 -1.95
N LEU A 113 8.09 1.43 -2.56
CA LEU A 113 8.62 2.45 -3.48
C LEU A 113 9.42 3.56 -2.77
N GLY A 114 9.46 3.56 -1.44
CA GLY A 114 10.18 4.57 -0.65
C GLY A 114 9.43 5.88 -0.43
N LEU A 115 8.13 5.96 -0.74
CA LEU A 115 7.32 7.19 -0.64
C LEU A 115 6.54 7.32 0.67
N MET A 116 6.65 6.36 1.60
CA MET A 116 6.03 6.37 2.92
C MET A 116 7.08 6.21 4.03
N LEU A 117 6.70 6.56 5.25
CA LEU A 117 7.53 6.23 6.41
C LEU A 117 7.53 4.72 6.64
N PRO A 118 8.68 4.12 6.97
CA PRO A 118 8.80 2.67 7.22
C PRO A 118 7.84 2.18 8.28
N GLY A 119 7.25 1.00 8.04
CA GLY A 119 6.31 0.35 8.93
C GLY A 119 4.94 1.05 9.01
N SER A 120 4.63 1.97 8.08
CA SER A 120 3.36 2.69 8.11
C SER A 120 2.26 2.08 7.24
N ALA A 121 2.57 1.13 6.38
CA ALA A 121 1.57 0.41 5.61
C ALA A 121 0.75 -0.55 6.48
N LEU A 122 -0.55 -0.62 6.21
CA LEU A 122 -1.52 -1.49 6.88
C LEU A 122 -1.69 -1.26 8.40
N LEU A 123 -1.34 -0.09 8.89
CA LEU A 123 -1.74 0.35 10.22
C LEU A 123 -3.26 0.19 10.39
N PRO A 124 -3.76 -0.32 11.51
CA PRO A 124 -5.19 -0.25 11.79
C PRO A 124 -5.68 1.20 11.80
N ALA A 125 -6.74 1.49 11.04
CA ALA A 125 -7.25 2.86 10.91
C ALA A 125 -7.75 3.46 12.22
N THR A 126 -8.08 2.61 13.18
CA THR A 126 -8.50 2.96 14.55
C THR A 126 -7.33 3.22 15.49
N SER A 127 -6.10 2.85 15.10
CA SER A 127 -4.90 2.98 15.94
C SER A 127 -4.50 4.44 16.20
N LYS A 128 -3.98 4.69 17.38
CA LYS A 128 -3.31 5.95 17.71
C LYS A 128 -2.04 6.16 16.88
N ASP A 129 -1.38 5.06 16.53
CA ASP A 129 -0.12 5.08 15.78
C ASP A 129 -0.29 5.71 14.39
N LEU A 130 -1.46 5.53 13.75
CA LEU A 130 -1.76 6.16 12.47
C LEU A 130 -1.63 7.68 12.54
N ARG A 131 -2.13 8.30 13.62
CA ARG A 131 -2.02 9.75 13.84
C ARG A 131 -0.58 10.19 14.12
N GLU A 132 0.18 9.37 14.82
CA GLU A 132 1.61 9.62 15.07
C GLU A 132 2.42 9.55 13.77
N PHE A 133 2.17 8.54 12.93
CA PHE A 133 2.80 8.46 11.61
C PHE A 133 2.41 9.65 10.72
N ALA A 134 1.14 10.05 10.70
CA ALA A 134 0.71 11.24 9.96
C ALA A 134 1.43 12.52 10.45
N ARG A 135 1.61 12.68 11.77
CA ARG A 135 2.35 13.82 12.34
C ARG A 135 3.84 13.77 11.96
N LYS A 136 4.47 12.59 12.00
CA LYS A 136 5.85 12.38 11.55
C LYS A 136 5.99 12.69 10.06
N ALA A 137 5.05 12.21 9.24
CA ALA A 137 5.02 12.47 7.80
C ALA A 137 4.92 13.97 7.49
N GLY A 138 4.12 14.73 8.23
CA GLY A 138 4.06 16.20 8.10
C GLY A 138 5.41 16.88 8.38
N LYS A 139 6.14 16.43 9.39
CA LYS A 139 7.51 16.92 9.66
C LYS A 139 8.47 16.53 8.54
N GLN A 140 8.35 15.31 8.05
CA GLN A 140 9.19 14.81 6.97
C GLN A 140 8.93 15.55 5.65
N ALA A 141 7.68 15.89 5.33
CA ALA A 141 7.35 16.70 4.16
C ALA A 141 8.08 18.06 4.16
N VAL A 142 8.13 18.72 5.32
CA VAL A 142 8.89 19.99 5.48
C VAL A 142 10.39 19.76 5.26
N TRP A 143 10.92 18.63 5.77
CA TRP A 143 12.32 18.29 5.57
C TRP A 143 12.62 18.01 4.09
N LEU A 144 11.76 17.25 3.39
CA LEU A 144 11.86 16.97 1.96
C LEU A 144 11.89 18.28 1.15
N ALA A 145 10.98 19.21 1.45
CA ALA A 145 10.90 20.52 0.79
C ALA A 145 12.20 21.32 0.99
N LYS A 146 12.70 21.41 2.23
CA LYS A 146 13.95 22.13 2.55
C LYS A 146 15.18 21.56 1.85
N ASN A 147 15.19 20.25 1.57
CA ASN A 147 16.30 19.56 0.91
C ASN A 147 16.06 19.34 -0.59
N ASN A 148 14.96 19.86 -1.12
CA ASN A 148 14.55 19.68 -2.51
C ASN A 148 14.63 18.21 -2.97
N LEU A 149 14.16 17.28 -2.09
CA LEU A 149 14.09 15.86 -2.41
C LEU A 149 12.74 15.55 -3.03
N THR A 150 12.73 15.51 -4.34
CA THR A 150 11.54 15.28 -5.19
C THR A 150 11.31 13.79 -5.46
N PRO A 151 10.08 13.36 -5.77
CA PRO A 151 9.75 11.95 -6.01
C PRO A 151 10.57 11.28 -7.12
N ASP A 152 10.95 11.99 -8.17
CA ASP A 152 11.79 11.48 -9.27
C ASP A 152 13.22 11.09 -8.82
N LYS A 153 13.68 11.63 -7.69
CA LYS A 153 14.96 11.25 -7.07
C LYS A 153 14.86 10.01 -6.19
N ILE A 154 13.64 9.65 -5.80
CA ILE A 154 13.33 8.50 -4.93
C ILE A 154 12.91 7.31 -5.78
N VAL A 155 11.96 7.55 -6.69
CA VAL A 155 11.32 6.48 -7.47
C VAL A 155 12.11 6.24 -8.74
N THR A 156 12.79 5.12 -8.80
CA THR A 156 13.63 4.68 -9.92
C THR A 156 13.19 3.29 -10.38
N MET A 157 13.78 2.77 -11.46
CA MET A 157 13.54 1.38 -11.87
C MET A 157 13.89 0.38 -10.75
N LYS A 158 14.97 0.62 -10.00
CA LYS A 158 15.34 -0.20 -8.84
C LYS A 158 14.28 -0.19 -7.75
N SER A 159 13.68 0.98 -7.46
CA SER A 159 12.58 1.08 -6.49
C SER A 159 11.36 0.27 -6.95
N PHE A 160 11.06 0.27 -8.26
CA PHE A 160 9.98 -0.56 -8.80
C PHE A 160 10.31 -2.04 -8.76
N GLU A 161 11.54 -2.45 -9.08
CA GLU A 161 11.97 -3.85 -8.95
C GLU A 161 11.85 -4.33 -7.50
N ASN A 162 12.28 -3.52 -6.51
CA ASN A 162 12.05 -3.81 -5.09
C ASN A 162 10.57 -3.95 -4.76
N ALA A 163 9.72 -3.02 -5.21
CA ALA A 163 8.29 -3.09 -4.96
C ALA A 163 7.65 -4.33 -5.60
N ILE A 164 8.08 -4.75 -6.79
CA ILE A 164 7.61 -5.97 -7.47
C ILE A 164 8.07 -7.22 -6.70
N MET A 165 9.28 -7.25 -6.15
CA MET A 165 9.75 -8.35 -5.29
C MET A 165 8.92 -8.44 -4.01
N VAL A 166 8.66 -7.30 -3.34
CA VAL A 166 7.76 -7.26 -2.18
C VAL A 166 6.34 -7.71 -2.56
N HIS A 167 5.82 -7.28 -3.73
CA HIS A 167 4.52 -7.72 -4.25
C HIS A 167 4.44 -9.25 -4.37
N ALA A 168 5.48 -9.89 -4.88
CA ALA A 168 5.56 -11.34 -4.99
C ALA A 168 5.58 -12.01 -3.61
N ALA A 169 6.41 -11.51 -2.69
CA ALA A 169 6.56 -12.05 -1.33
C ALA A 169 5.26 -11.97 -0.52
N ILE A 170 4.44 -10.94 -0.73
CA ILE A 170 3.15 -10.79 -0.06
C ILE A 170 1.98 -11.46 -0.80
N SER A 171 2.18 -12.08 -1.96
CA SER A 171 1.11 -12.53 -2.85
C SER A 171 0.08 -11.42 -3.11
N GLY A 172 0.58 -10.28 -3.54
CA GLY A 172 -0.22 -9.07 -3.73
C GLY A 172 -1.28 -9.21 -4.81
N SER A 173 -2.25 -8.30 -4.80
CA SER A 173 -3.36 -8.28 -5.76
C SER A 173 -2.87 -8.16 -7.22
N THR A 174 -3.42 -8.97 -8.11
CA THR A 174 -3.14 -8.89 -9.56
C THR A 174 -3.48 -7.53 -10.18
N ASN A 175 -4.32 -6.71 -9.53
CA ASN A 175 -4.56 -5.33 -9.97
C ASN A 175 -3.31 -4.45 -9.96
N SER A 176 -2.29 -4.84 -9.19
CA SER A 176 -0.99 -4.13 -9.19
C SER A 176 -0.28 -4.20 -10.54
N LEU A 177 -0.53 -5.28 -11.33
CA LEU A 177 -0.02 -5.40 -12.69
C LEU A 177 -0.61 -4.35 -13.66
N LEU A 178 -1.72 -3.70 -13.27
CA LEU A 178 -2.30 -2.56 -13.97
C LEU A 178 -1.86 -1.23 -13.36
N HIS A 179 -1.64 -1.21 -12.04
CA HIS A 179 -1.37 0.03 -11.33
C HIS A 179 0.10 0.41 -11.34
N LEU A 180 1.02 -0.53 -11.07
CA LEU A 180 2.45 -0.23 -11.04
C LEU A 180 2.99 0.26 -12.39
N PRO A 181 2.66 -0.36 -13.55
CA PRO A 181 3.05 0.20 -14.85
C PRO A 181 2.49 1.61 -15.11
N ALA A 182 1.23 1.86 -14.71
CA ALA A 182 0.64 3.19 -14.87
C ALA A 182 1.32 4.24 -13.98
N ILE A 183 1.71 3.88 -12.77
CA ILE A 183 2.47 4.75 -11.88
C ILE A 183 3.88 4.98 -12.45
N ALA A 184 4.56 3.92 -12.88
CA ALA A 184 5.90 3.99 -13.46
C ALA A 184 5.96 4.93 -14.66
N LYS A 185 4.91 4.91 -15.49
CA LYS A 185 4.80 5.81 -16.65
C LYS A 185 4.82 7.29 -16.28
N GLU A 186 4.25 7.66 -15.13
CA GLU A 186 4.29 9.05 -14.64
C GLU A 186 5.69 9.49 -14.17
N PHE A 187 6.58 8.52 -13.91
CA PHE A 187 8.00 8.74 -13.64
C PHE A 187 8.90 8.54 -14.88
N GLY A 188 8.31 8.34 -16.05
CA GLY A 188 9.07 8.07 -17.29
C GLY A 188 9.71 6.68 -17.34
N ILE A 189 9.23 5.73 -16.52
CA ILE A 189 9.73 4.36 -16.42
C ILE A 189 8.74 3.42 -17.11
N ASP A 190 9.24 2.54 -17.96
CA ASP A 190 8.45 1.50 -18.61
C ASP A 190 8.62 0.15 -17.89
N ILE A 191 7.50 -0.43 -17.47
CA ILE A 191 7.43 -1.76 -16.82
C ILE A 191 6.42 -2.59 -17.60
N ASP A 192 6.84 -3.77 -18.02
CA ASP A 192 6.03 -4.73 -18.77
C ASP A 192 5.73 -6.01 -17.98
N GLY A 193 4.96 -6.92 -18.59
CA GLY A 193 4.62 -8.20 -17.99
C GLY A 193 5.82 -9.13 -17.81
N GLU A 194 6.84 -9.02 -18.67
CA GLU A 194 8.06 -9.83 -18.57
C GLU A 194 8.89 -9.46 -17.35
N THR A 195 8.92 -8.17 -17.00
CA THR A 195 9.55 -7.69 -15.77
C THR A 195 8.91 -8.32 -14.52
N PHE A 196 7.57 -8.37 -14.46
CA PHE A 196 6.88 -9.04 -13.36
C PHE A 196 7.17 -10.54 -13.35
N ASP A 197 7.08 -11.22 -14.48
CA ASP A 197 7.31 -12.66 -14.56
C ASP A 197 8.71 -13.03 -14.11
N ARG A 198 9.72 -12.29 -14.60
CA ARG A 198 11.13 -12.49 -14.23
C ARG A 198 11.38 -12.37 -12.73
N LEU A 199 10.86 -11.32 -12.12
CA LEU A 199 11.07 -11.04 -10.69
C LEU A 199 10.25 -12.00 -9.81
N HIS A 200 9.00 -12.26 -10.15
CA HIS A 200 8.12 -13.17 -9.38
C HIS A 200 8.63 -14.60 -9.34
N ARG A 201 9.28 -15.10 -10.41
CA ARG A 201 9.85 -16.47 -10.43
C ARG A 201 10.94 -16.69 -9.38
N GLY A 202 11.65 -15.63 -8.96
CA GLY A 202 12.70 -15.71 -7.95
C GLY A 202 12.19 -15.57 -6.51
N ALA A 203 10.95 -15.12 -6.32
CA ALA A 203 10.41 -14.79 -5.01
C ALA A 203 9.71 -15.98 -4.33
N HIS A 204 9.72 -15.96 -2.99
CA HIS A 204 8.98 -16.88 -2.15
C HIS A 204 7.80 -16.17 -1.49
N TYR A 205 6.65 -16.87 -1.39
CA TYR A 205 5.49 -16.38 -0.64
C TYR A 205 5.74 -16.49 0.87
N LEU A 206 5.58 -15.38 1.58
CA LEU A 206 5.92 -15.29 3.01
C LEU A 206 4.71 -15.07 3.94
N LEU A 207 3.54 -14.67 3.40
CA LEU A 207 2.43 -14.21 4.23
C LEU A 207 1.34 -15.26 4.45
N ASN A 208 0.85 -15.35 5.70
CA ASN A 208 -0.37 -16.07 6.05
C ASN A 208 -1.55 -15.10 6.26
N ILE A 209 -1.76 -14.19 5.30
CA ILE A 209 -2.82 -13.15 5.34
C ILE A 209 -3.92 -13.50 4.34
N ARG A 210 -5.18 -13.27 4.74
CA ARG A 210 -6.35 -13.47 3.86
C ARG A 210 -6.27 -12.61 2.60
N PRO A 211 -6.81 -13.08 1.47
CA PRO A 211 -7.67 -14.26 1.29
C PRO A 211 -6.93 -15.60 1.19
N ALA A 212 -5.62 -15.60 0.91
CA ALA A 212 -4.83 -16.81 0.72
C ALA A 212 -4.43 -17.50 2.06
N GLY A 213 -4.30 -16.71 3.11
CA GLY A 213 -3.94 -17.17 4.46
C GLY A 213 -5.10 -17.10 5.45
N GLU A 214 -4.77 -17.15 6.75
CA GLU A 214 -5.73 -17.24 7.84
C GLU A 214 -6.03 -15.90 8.52
N TRP A 215 -5.07 -14.97 8.52
CA TRP A 215 -5.10 -13.79 9.35
C TRP A 215 -5.60 -12.54 8.61
N PRO A 216 -6.36 -11.65 9.29
CA PRO A 216 -6.70 -10.33 8.75
C PRO A 216 -5.47 -9.46 8.48
N ALA A 217 -5.62 -8.45 7.60
CA ALA A 217 -4.53 -7.60 7.14
C ALA A 217 -3.82 -6.81 8.26
N GLN A 218 -4.51 -6.45 9.34
CA GLN A 218 -3.90 -5.76 10.49
C GLN A 218 -2.77 -6.56 11.15
N PHE A 219 -2.79 -7.89 11.04
CA PHE A 219 -1.74 -8.74 11.58
C PHE A 219 -0.42 -8.60 10.82
N PHE A 220 -0.46 -8.13 9.56
CA PHE A 220 0.74 -7.75 8.83
C PHE A 220 1.52 -6.64 9.55
N TYR A 221 0.82 -5.59 9.98
CA TYR A 221 1.43 -4.53 10.77
C TYR A 221 2.00 -5.04 12.09
N TYR A 222 1.25 -5.86 12.82
CA TYR A 222 1.69 -6.42 14.10
C TYR A 222 2.91 -7.35 13.98
N ALA A 223 3.09 -7.97 12.81
CA ALA A 223 4.25 -8.81 12.51
C ALA A 223 5.49 -8.02 12.04
N GLY A 224 5.43 -6.67 12.00
CA GLY A 224 6.52 -5.81 11.61
C GLY A 224 6.40 -5.17 10.22
N GLY A 225 5.37 -5.50 9.45
CA GLY A 225 5.01 -4.82 8.21
C GLY A 225 6.00 -5.00 7.06
N VAL A 226 6.06 -4.00 6.19
CA VAL A 226 6.95 -3.98 5.01
C VAL A 226 8.42 -4.13 5.39
N PRO A 227 8.93 -3.46 6.44
CA PRO A 227 10.32 -3.63 6.85
C PRO A 227 10.71 -5.09 7.07
N THR A 228 9.91 -5.86 7.82
CA THR A 228 10.19 -7.28 8.07
C THR A 228 10.20 -8.11 6.78
N ILE A 229 9.26 -7.85 5.85
CA ILE A 229 9.26 -8.52 4.54
C ILE A 229 10.54 -8.20 3.78
N MET A 230 10.93 -6.92 3.73
CA MET A 230 12.14 -6.51 3.02
C MET A 230 13.41 -7.09 3.63
N GLU A 231 13.50 -7.21 4.96
CA GLU A 231 14.62 -7.89 5.62
C GLU A 231 14.71 -9.36 5.23
N GLU A 232 13.58 -10.08 5.17
CA GLU A 232 13.55 -11.50 4.78
C GLU A 232 13.99 -11.74 3.32
N ILE A 233 13.76 -10.77 2.43
CA ILE A 233 14.11 -10.87 1.01
C ILE A 233 15.28 -9.95 0.61
N LYS A 234 16.04 -9.41 1.56
CA LYS A 234 17.05 -8.36 1.32
C LYS A 234 18.09 -8.71 0.27
N ASP A 235 18.47 -9.98 0.18
CA ASP A 235 19.44 -10.45 -0.82
C ASP A 235 18.90 -10.38 -2.27
N MET A 236 17.59 -10.15 -2.43
CA MET A 236 16.90 -9.98 -3.70
C MET A 236 16.56 -8.52 -4.01
N LEU A 237 16.92 -7.58 -3.12
CA LEU A 237 16.58 -6.17 -3.24
C LEU A 237 17.79 -5.31 -3.63
N HIS A 238 17.50 -4.21 -4.30
CA HIS A 238 18.46 -3.13 -4.49
C HIS A 238 18.51 -2.28 -3.23
N LEU A 239 19.61 -2.33 -2.49
CA LEU A 239 19.78 -1.63 -1.21
C LEU A 239 20.25 -0.18 -1.38
N ASP A 240 20.69 0.20 -2.58
CA ASP A 240 21.22 1.50 -2.95
C ASP A 240 20.12 2.48 -3.47
N VAL A 241 18.89 2.31 -3.01
CA VAL A 241 17.77 3.17 -3.39
C VAL A 241 17.50 4.27 -2.36
N MET A 242 17.08 5.44 -2.85
CA MET A 242 16.67 6.56 -2.01
C MET A 242 15.21 6.39 -1.53
N THR A 243 14.91 6.88 -0.33
CA THR A 243 13.56 6.92 0.22
C THR A 243 13.23 8.29 0.82
N VAL A 244 11.99 8.51 1.20
CA VAL A 244 11.58 9.76 1.89
C VAL A 244 12.30 10.00 3.20
N THR A 245 12.89 8.98 3.83
CA THR A 245 13.70 9.12 5.06
C THR A 245 15.17 9.43 4.79
N ARG A 246 15.58 9.48 3.53
CA ARG A 246 16.96 9.67 3.07
C ARG A 246 17.93 8.60 3.53
N SER A 247 17.52 7.45 3.95
CA SER A 247 18.50 6.40 4.21
C SER A 247 18.64 5.52 2.98
N GLU A 248 19.85 5.55 2.38
CA GLU A 248 20.43 4.36 1.77
C GLU A 248 20.44 3.21 2.82
N GLU A 249 20.15 3.55 4.06
CA GLU A 249 20.14 2.75 5.28
C GLU A 249 18.74 2.19 5.61
N HIS A 250 17.77 2.30 4.71
CA HIS A 250 16.44 1.73 4.95
C HIS A 250 16.48 0.21 5.22
N THR A 251 17.56 -0.41 4.79
CA THR A 251 17.87 -1.81 5.06
C THR A 251 18.77 -2.02 6.29
N SER A 252 19.34 -0.97 6.89
CA SER A 252 20.16 -1.08 8.10
C SER A 252 19.39 -0.76 9.39
N GLU A 253 18.19 -0.17 9.27
CA GLU A 253 17.24 0.02 10.40
C GLU A 253 16.10 -1.01 10.40
N LEU A 254 16.18 -2.02 9.53
CA LEU A 254 15.25 -3.15 9.47
C LEU A 254 15.62 -4.22 10.50
#